data_f87001d66e473ced604d2d9c8bcf3875
#
_entry.id   f87001d66e473ced604d2d9c8bcf3875
#
_cell.length_a   1.000
_cell.length_b   1.000
_cell.length_c   1.000
_cell.angle_alpha   90.00
_cell.angle_beta   90.00
_cell.angle_gamma   90.00
#
_symmetry.space_group_name_H-M   'P 1'
#
loop_
_entity.id
_entity.type
_entity.pdbx_description
1 polymer ?
#
loop_
_entity_poly.entity_id
_entity_poly.type
_entity_poly.pdbx_seq_one_letter_code
_entity_poly.pdbx_strand_id
1 'polypeptide(L)'
;MGSEMCIRDRYPTLKELFPAQLADVSAEEIWRAVNRAEPSLIRTEADELTYALHIMVRYELEKALIQGTLAVTDLPAAWNAKYKEYLGVDVPDNAHGCLQDIHWAMGDIGYFPSYALGSAYGAQAIDDLRKTNDFDAQWAKGDMEPLKAALKERVWQWGSIKEPQWIVESLCGGKFDPHHFTEYLKKKYTELYNL
;
A
#
# COMPACT_ATOMS: atom_id res chain seq x y z
N MET A 1 3.63 6.43 -0.83
CA MET A 1 3.61 7.67 -1.63
C MET A 1 4.38 8.73 -0.88
N GLY A 2 5.37 9.38 -1.49
CA GLY A 2 6.26 10.35 -0.82
C GLY A 2 7.58 9.77 -0.32
N SER A 3 7.72 8.45 -0.22
CA SER A 3 8.99 7.83 0.17
C SER A 3 10.11 8.07 -0.84
N GLU A 4 9.80 8.14 -2.11
CA GLU A 4 10.76 8.32 -3.19
C GLU A 4 11.52 9.64 -3.09
N MET A 5 10.77 10.73 -2.88
CA MET A 5 11.37 12.05 -2.73
C MET A 5 12.12 12.15 -1.40
N CYS A 6 11.55 11.66 -0.31
CA CYS A 6 12.23 11.63 0.98
C CYS A 6 13.55 10.87 0.94
N ILE A 7 13.67 9.77 0.21
CA ILE A 7 14.91 9.01 0.07
C ILE A 7 15.95 9.85 -0.65
N ARG A 8 15.63 10.37 -1.85
CA ARG A 8 16.58 11.15 -2.66
C ARG A 8 17.04 12.43 -1.93
N ASP A 9 16.12 13.16 -1.31
CA ASP A 9 16.40 14.42 -0.62
C ASP A 9 17.16 14.23 0.69
N ARG A 10 16.93 13.14 1.41
CA ARG A 10 17.62 12.84 2.68
C ARG A 10 18.89 12.02 2.51
N TYR A 11 19.19 11.56 1.31
CA TYR A 11 20.39 10.77 1.04
C TYR A 11 21.69 11.47 1.47
N PRO A 12 21.91 12.78 1.24
CA PRO A 12 23.14 13.44 1.71
C PRO A 12 23.35 13.28 3.23
N THR A 13 22.30 13.53 4.02
CA THR A 13 22.33 13.34 5.48
C THR A 13 22.57 11.88 5.86
N LEU A 14 21.92 10.94 5.15
CA LEU A 14 22.12 9.52 5.39
C LEU A 14 23.58 9.10 5.10
N LYS A 15 24.17 9.62 4.03
CA LYS A 15 25.57 9.35 3.66
C LYS A 15 26.55 9.95 4.69
N GLU A 16 26.25 11.10 5.28
CA GLU A 16 27.04 11.67 6.38
C GLU A 16 27.01 10.82 7.64
N LEU A 17 25.84 10.23 7.97
CA LEU A 17 25.68 9.38 9.14
C LEU A 17 26.28 7.98 8.97
N PHE A 18 26.30 7.47 7.74
CA PHE A 18 26.77 6.11 7.40
C PHE A 18 27.82 6.12 6.28
N PRO A 19 28.94 6.85 6.43
CA PRO A 19 29.86 7.09 5.33
C PRO A 19 30.53 5.82 4.81
N ALA A 20 30.84 4.86 5.68
CA ALA A 20 31.49 3.62 5.28
C ALA A 20 30.54 2.69 4.51
N GLN A 21 29.28 2.59 4.95
CA GLN A 21 28.26 1.72 4.35
C GLN A 21 27.75 2.26 3.02
N LEU A 22 27.79 3.59 2.84
CA LEU A 22 27.26 4.29 1.67
C LEU A 22 28.34 4.93 0.80
N ALA A 23 29.61 4.52 0.97
CA ALA A 23 30.73 5.11 0.24
C ALA A 23 30.49 5.10 -1.29
N ASP A 24 30.15 3.93 -1.81
CA ASP A 24 29.97 3.66 -3.24
C ASP A 24 28.51 3.46 -3.64
N VAL A 25 27.56 3.86 -2.78
CA VAL A 25 26.12 3.72 -3.04
C VAL A 25 25.55 5.10 -3.40
N SER A 26 24.72 5.17 -4.42
CA SER A 26 24.00 6.38 -4.84
C SER A 26 22.60 6.45 -4.24
N ALA A 27 21.99 7.64 -4.23
CA ALA A 27 20.59 7.83 -3.84
C ALA A 27 19.64 7.00 -4.71
N GLU A 28 19.95 6.89 -5.99
CA GLU A 28 19.18 6.13 -6.96
C GLU A 28 19.22 4.62 -6.68
N GLU A 29 20.37 4.08 -6.32
CA GLU A 29 20.50 2.66 -5.95
C GLU A 29 19.71 2.34 -4.67
N ILE A 30 19.74 3.23 -3.67
CA ILE A 30 18.90 3.06 -2.47
C ILE A 30 17.43 3.11 -2.83
N TRP A 31 17.03 4.10 -3.64
CA TRP A 31 15.63 4.22 -4.08
C TRP A 31 15.16 2.97 -4.80
N ARG A 32 15.96 2.42 -5.71
CA ARG A 32 15.65 1.17 -6.42
C ARG A 32 15.59 -0.03 -5.48
N ALA A 33 16.51 -0.13 -4.54
CA ALA A 33 16.57 -1.25 -3.59
C ALA A 33 15.34 -1.30 -2.67
N VAL A 34 14.93 -0.15 -2.09
CA VAL A 34 13.79 -0.10 -1.16
C VAL A 34 12.42 -0.18 -1.83
N ASN A 35 12.37 0.08 -3.14
CA ASN A 35 11.13 -0.01 -3.93
C ASN A 35 11.07 -1.27 -4.81
N ARG A 36 12.02 -2.18 -4.67
CA ARG A 36 12.03 -3.44 -5.43
C ARG A 36 10.70 -4.18 -5.25
N ALA A 37 10.11 -4.61 -6.37
CA ALA A 37 8.92 -5.44 -6.37
C ALA A 37 9.29 -6.90 -6.67
N GLU A 38 8.85 -7.80 -5.80
CA GLU A 38 9.06 -9.23 -5.95
C GLU A 38 7.91 -9.99 -5.28
N PRO A 39 7.20 -10.88 -6.01
CA PRO A 39 6.16 -11.69 -5.39
C PRO A 39 6.69 -12.48 -4.20
N SER A 40 5.99 -12.42 -3.08
CA SER A 40 6.38 -13.05 -1.82
C SER A 40 5.24 -13.84 -1.20
N LEU A 41 5.55 -14.65 -0.17
CA LEU A 41 4.55 -15.45 0.54
C LEU A 41 3.82 -14.65 1.63
N ILE A 42 4.54 -13.77 2.33
CA ILE A 42 4.02 -13.12 3.55
C ILE A 42 3.52 -11.72 3.24
N ARG A 43 2.23 -11.50 3.49
CA ARG A 43 1.56 -10.22 3.22
C ARG A 43 2.24 -9.01 3.87
N THR A 44 2.64 -9.13 5.13
CA THR A 44 3.25 -8.03 5.89
C THR A 44 4.65 -7.65 5.40
N GLU A 45 5.26 -8.50 4.58
CA GLU A 45 6.58 -8.29 3.97
C GLU A 45 6.47 -7.96 2.46
N ALA A 46 5.25 -7.95 1.93
CA ALA A 46 5.02 -7.68 0.51
C ALA A 46 5.36 -6.23 0.14
N ASP A 47 5.91 -6.07 -1.05
CA ASP A 47 6.16 -4.77 -1.65
C ASP A 47 4.86 -4.04 -2.04
N GLU A 48 4.98 -2.74 -2.36
CA GLU A 48 3.83 -1.90 -2.67
C GLU A 48 3.05 -2.34 -3.92
N LEU A 49 3.73 -2.93 -4.91
CA LEU A 49 3.09 -3.38 -6.15
C LEU A 49 2.24 -4.63 -5.92
N THR A 50 2.78 -5.60 -5.19
CA THR A 50 2.14 -6.91 -4.99
C THR A 50 1.20 -6.95 -3.78
N TYR A 51 1.30 -5.97 -2.85
CA TYR A 51 0.51 -5.94 -1.62
C TYR A 51 -1.00 -6.06 -1.84
N ALA A 52 -1.53 -5.32 -2.81
CA ALA A 52 -2.96 -5.37 -3.12
C ALA A 52 -3.43 -6.76 -3.57
N LEU A 53 -2.58 -7.54 -4.26
CA LEU A 53 -2.90 -8.91 -4.67
C LEU A 53 -3.07 -9.83 -3.46
N HIS A 54 -2.25 -9.67 -2.42
CA HIS A 54 -2.42 -10.38 -1.15
C HIS A 54 -3.78 -10.09 -0.50
N ILE A 55 -4.26 -8.85 -0.60
CA ILE A 55 -5.58 -8.45 -0.07
C ILE A 55 -6.70 -9.05 -0.93
N MET A 56 -6.56 -9.05 -2.24
CA MET A 56 -7.55 -9.63 -3.16
C MET A 56 -7.76 -11.13 -2.90
N VAL A 57 -6.68 -11.90 -2.70
CA VAL A 57 -6.78 -13.32 -2.32
C VAL A 57 -7.63 -13.49 -1.06
N ARG A 58 -7.37 -12.72 -0.02
CA ARG A 58 -8.10 -12.79 1.25
C ARG A 58 -9.57 -12.41 1.09
N TYR A 59 -9.83 -11.33 0.38
CA TYR A 59 -11.19 -10.87 0.11
C TYR A 59 -12.02 -11.93 -0.63
N GLU A 60 -11.49 -12.53 -1.67
CA GLU A 60 -12.20 -13.52 -2.46
C GLU A 60 -12.48 -14.81 -1.68
N LEU A 61 -11.49 -15.29 -0.92
CA LEU A 61 -11.63 -16.48 -0.09
C LEU A 61 -12.60 -16.24 1.07
N GLU A 62 -12.49 -15.11 1.76
CA GLU A 62 -13.40 -14.73 2.84
C GLU A 62 -14.84 -14.63 2.32
N LYS A 63 -15.04 -13.97 1.18
CA LYS A 63 -16.34 -13.88 0.54
C LYS A 63 -16.90 -15.27 0.21
N ALA A 64 -16.10 -16.18 -0.33
CA ALA A 64 -16.51 -17.54 -0.66
C ALA A 64 -16.87 -18.36 0.58
N LEU A 65 -16.11 -18.22 1.69
CA LEU A 65 -16.40 -18.85 2.97
C LEU A 65 -17.74 -18.35 3.55
N ILE A 66 -17.95 -17.04 3.60
CA ILE A 66 -19.18 -16.43 4.15
C ILE A 66 -20.40 -16.76 3.29
N GLN A 67 -20.24 -16.85 1.97
CA GLN A 67 -21.32 -17.25 1.05
C GLN A 67 -21.59 -18.77 1.06
N GLY A 68 -20.76 -19.56 1.76
CA GLY A 68 -20.88 -21.02 1.80
C GLY A 68 -20.51 -21.73 0.48
N THR A 69 -19.83 -21.05 -0.44
CA THR A 69 -19.37 -21.61 -1.71
C THR A 69 -18.01 -22.28 -1.60
N LEU A 70 -17.29 -22.05 -0.50
CA LEU A 70 -16.04 -22.71 -0.13
C LEU A 70 -16.19 -23.33 1.25
N ALA A 71 -15.91 -24.62 1.41
CA ALA A 71 -15.84 -25.25 2.71
C ALA A 71 -14.54 -24.89 3.44
N VAL A 72 -14.59 -24.75 4.77
CA VAL A 72 -13.38 -24.42 5.57
C VAL A 72 -12.27 -25.45 5.38
N THR A 73 -12.62 -26.72 5.20
CA THR A 73 -11.67 -27.83 4.93
C THR A 73 -10.89 -27.64 3.64
N ASP A 74 -11.46 -26.93 2.67
CA ASP A 74 -10.89 -26.73 1.35
C ASP A 74 -10.08 -25.41 1.26
N LEU A 75 -10.15 -24.58 2.31
CA LEU A 75 -9.47 -23.29 2.35
C LEU A 75 -7.98 -23.37 2.04
N PRO A 76 -7.17 -24.32 2.59
CA PRO A 76 -5.74 -24.38 2.28
C PRO A 76 -5.47 -24.59 0.80
N ALA A 77 -6.21 -25.47 0.14
CA ALA A 77 -6.06 -25.74 -1.29
C ALA A 77 -6.49 -24.53 -2.15
N ALA A 78 -7.60 -23.90 -1.80
CA ALA A 78 -8.09 -22.70 -2.48
C ALA A 78 -7.12 -21.53 -2.32
N TRP A 79 -6.53 -21.38 -1.14
CA TRP A 79 -5.48 -20.38 -0.86
C TRP A 79 -4.27 -20.58 -1.77
N ASN A 80 -3.73 -21.79 -1.81
CA ASN A 80 -2.56 -22.12 -2.61
C ASN A 80 -2.82 -21.84 -4.10
N ALA A 81 -4.01 -22.20 -4.59
CA ALA A 81 -4.40 -21.91 -5.97
C ALA A 81 -4.44 -20.41 -6.27
N LYS A 82 -5.00 -19.60 -5.37
CA LYS A 82 -5.05 -18.14 -5.52
C LYS A 82 -3.67 -17.48 -5.45
N TYR A 83 -2.80 -17.96 -4.58
CA TYR A 83 -1.41 -17.47 -4.51
C TYR A 83 -0.65 -17.79 -5.81
N LYS A 84 -0.87 -18.98 -6.37
CA LYS A 84 -0.27 -19.34 -7.67
C LYS A 84 -0.82 -18.49 -8.80
N GLU A 85 -2.13 -18.24 -8.81
CA GLU A 85 -2.81 -17.43 -9.83
C GLU A 85 -2.35 -15.97 -9.80
N TYR A 86 -2.30 -15.32 -8.62
CA TYR A 86 -2.08 -13.89 -8.50
C TYR A 86 -0.62 -13.49 -8.32
N LEU A 87 0.16 -14.30 -7.62
CA LEU A 87 1.53 -14.00 -7.25
C LEU A 87 2.56 -14.92 -7.94
N GLY A 88 2.12 -16.02 -8.56
CA GLY A 88 3.01 -16.97 -9.21
C GLY A 88 3.82 -17.84 -8.24
N VAL A 89 3.61 -17.71 -6.92
CA VAL A 89 4.37 -18.41 -5.87
C VAL A 89 3.68 -19.68 -5.41
N ASP A 90 4.47 -20.68 -5.00
CA ASP A 90 3.98 -21.91 -4.40
C ASP A 90 4.02 -21.81 -2.87
N VAL A 91 2.92 -22.17 -2.20
CA VAL A 91 2.79 -22.09 -0.75
C VAL A 91 3.25 -23.43 -0.14
N PRO A 92 4.31 -23.44 0.70
CA PRO A 92 4.90 -24.69 1.17
C PRO A 92 4.09 -25.37 2.29
N ASP A 93 3.39 -24.59 3.11
CA ASP A 93 2.60 -25.06 4.25
C ASP A 93 1.54 -24.04 4.67
N ASN A 94 0.67 -24.43 5.61
CA ASN A 94 -0.42 -23.57 6.07
C ASN A 94 0.06 -22.37 6.89
N ALA A 95 1.23 -22.44 7.54
CA ALA A 95 1.76 -21.32 8.32
C ALA A 95 2.21 -20.17 7.42
N HIS A 96 2.79 -20.50 6.26
CA HIS A 96 3.11 -19.54 5.20
C HIS A 96 1.91 -19.26 4.26
N GLY A 97 0.81 -19.98 4.44
CA GLY A 97 -0.43 -19.87 3.69
C GLY A 97 -1.56 -19.24 4.48
N CYS A 98 -2.69 -19.95 4.56
CA CYS A 98 -3.94 -19.43 5.12
C CYS A 98 -3.90 -19.13 6.64
N LEU A 99 -2.88 -19.56 7.36
CA LEU A 99 -2.70 -19.31 8.79
C LEU A 99 -1.71 -18.16 9.11
N GLN A 100 -1.20 -17.46 8.11
CA GLN A 100 -0.21 -16.38 8.32
C GLN A 100 -0.80 -15.14 9.00
N ASP A 101 -2.12 -14.93 8.92
CA ASP A 101 -2.82 -13.78 9.51
C ASP A 101 -3.70 -14.22 10.68
N ILE A 102 -3.82 -13.36 11.69
CA ILE A 102 -4.63 -13.61 12.89
C ILE A 102 -6.09 -13.14 12.76
N HIS A 103 -6.43 -12.39 11.72
CA HIS A 103 -7.71 -11.68 11.57
C HIS A 103 -8.92 -12.61 11.74
N TRP A 104 -8.98 -13.68 10.98
CA TRP A 104 -10.11 -14.61 11.06
C TRP A 104 -10.20 -15.32 12.43
N ALA A 105 -9.06 -15.63 13.04
CA ALA A 105 -9.02 -16.22 14.38
C ALA A 105 -9.51 -15.24 15.46
N MET A 106 -9.40 -13.92 15.23
CA MET A 106 -9.91 -12.87 16.12
C MET A 106 -11.36 -12.45 15.80
N GLY A 107 -11.93 -12.97 14.71
CA GLY A 107 -13.28 -12.59 14.26
C GLY A 107 -13.33 -11.33 13.40
N ASP A 108 -12.21 -10.84 12.90
CA ASP A 108 -12.13 -9.66 12.04
C ASP A 108 -12.54 -10.00 10.59
N ILE A 109 -13.80 -10.33 10.41
CA ILE A 109 -14.39 -10.64 9.10
C ILE A 109 -14.69 -9.34 8.35
N GLY A 110 -14.30 -9.28 7.05
CA GLY A 110 -14.49 -8.09 6.20
C GLY A 110 -13.43 -7.02 6.40
N TYR A 111 -12.38 -7.27 7.19
CA TYR A 111 -11.38 -6.26 7.51
C TYR A 111 -10.29 -6.07 6.44
N PHE A 112 -9.86 -7.13 5.76
CA PHE A 112 -8.75 -7.10 4.81
C PHE A 112 -8.85 -6.02 3.71
N PRO A 113 -10.02 -5.74 3.11
CA PRO A 113 -10.13 -4.69 2.10
C PRO A 113 -9.67 -3.32 2.56
N SER A 114 -9.78 -3.01 3.87
CA SER A 114 -9.36 -1.72 4.44
C SER A 114 -7.89 -1.38 4.15
N TYR A 115 -7.02 -2.39 4.08
CA TYR A 115 -5.59 -2.19 3.80
C TYR A 115 -5.33 -1.69 2.38
N ALA A 116 -5.97 -2.29 1.37
CA ALA A 116 -5.82 -1.85 -0.02
C ALA A 116 -6.58 -0.55 -0.31
N LEU A 117 -7.78 -0.40 0.27
CA LEU A 117 -8.58 0.81 0.12
C LEU A 117 -7.87 2.04 0.70
N GLY A 118 -7.19 1.89 1.85
CA GLY A 118 -6.41 2.98 2.44
C GLY A 118 -5.33 3.50 1.50
N SER A 119 -4.60 2.61 0.84
CA SER A 119 -3.60 2.97 -0.17
C SER A 119 -4.23 3.66 -1.39
N ALA A 120 -5.37 3.14 -1.86
CA ALA A 120 -6.07 3.71 -3.00
C ALA A 120 -6.66 5.10 -2.71
N TYR A 121 -7.24 5.31 -1.52
CA TYR A 121 -7.70 6.63 -1.07
C TYR A 121 -6.53 7.61 -0.95
N GLY A 122 -5.40 7.15 -0.40
CA GLY A 122 -4.18 7.96 -0.30
C GLY A 122 -3.66 8.42 -1.66
N ALA A 123 -3.69 7.56 -2.68
CA ALA A 123 -3.28 7.91 -4.04
C ALA A 123 -4.13 9.03 -4.62
N GLN A 124 -5.46 8.89 -4.59
CA GLN A 124 -6.37 9.92 -5.09
C GLN A 124 -6.27 11.21 -4.27
N ALA A 125 -6.17 11.11 -2.95
CA ALA A 125 -6.04 12.28 -2.08
C ALA A 125 -4.81 13.13 -2.42
N ILE A 126 -3.66 12.49 -2.63
CA ILE A 126 -2.42 13.20 -3.00
C ILE A 126 -2.53 13.83 -4.38
N ASP A 127 -3.14 13.13 -5.34
CA ASP A 127 -3.37 13.69 -6.68
C ASP A 127 -4.27 14.94 -6.63
N ASP A 128 -5.30 14.92 -5.77
CA ASP A 128 -6.18 16.09 -5.59
C ASP A 128 -5.47 17.24 -4.87
N LEU A 129 -4.77 16.93 -3.78
CA LEU A 129 -4.03 17.93 -3.01
C LEU A 129 -2.93 18.61 -3.81
N ARG A 130 -2.25 17.89 -4.71
CA ARG A 130 -1.21 18.44 -5.60
C ARG A 130 -1.74 19.48 -6.60
N LYS A 131 -3.05 19.53 -6.85
CA LYS A 131 -3.65 20.55 -7.73
C LYS A 131 -3.57 21.96 -7.14
N THR A 132 -3.52 22.08 -5.84
CA THR A 132 -3.57 23.36 -5.12
C THR A 132 -2.30 23.71 -4.35
N ASN A 133 -1.39 22.75 -4.18
CA ASN A 133 -0.18 22.92 -3.38
C ASN A 133 1.00 22.19 -4.00
N ASP A 134 2.16 22.81 -3.94
CA ASP A 134 3.44 22.16 -4.29
C ASP A 134 3.97 21.41 -3.07
N PHE A 135 3.32 20.28 -2.74
CA PHE A 135 3.76 19.44 -1.63
C PHE A 135 5.14 18.85 -1.85
N ASP A 136 5.52 18.61 -3.09
CA ASP A 136 6.79 17.98 -3.41
C ASP A 136 7.96 18.90 -3.01
N ALA A 137 7.86 20.20 -3.32
CA ALA A 137 8.85 21.19 -2.87
C ALA A 137 8.85 21.41 -1.35
N GLN A 138 7.71 21.23 -0.67
CA GLN A 138 7.61 21.34 0.79
C GLN A 138 8.24 20.11 1.46
N TRP A 139 7.95 18.92 0.98
CA TRP A 139 8.51 17.67 1.51
C TRP A 139 10.03 17.58 1.32
N ALA A 140 10.54 18.08 0.20
CA ALA A 140 11.98 18.21 -0.02
C ALA A 140 12.68 19.01 1.09
N LYS A 141 11.97 19.98 1.68
CA LYS A 141 12.46 20.77 2.83
C LYS A 141 12.14 20.14 4.18
N GLY A 142 11.43 18.98 4.19
CA GLY A 142 10.94 18.35 5.41
C GLY A 142 9.73 19.04 6.04
N ASP A 143 9.07 19.96 5.31
CA ASP A 143 7.88 20.66 5.80
C ASP A 143 6.63 19.81 5.52
N MET A 144 6.07 19.24 6.59
CA MET A 144 4.85 18.42 6.55
C MET A 144 3.61 19.20 7.03
N GLU A 145 3.76 20.44 7.49
CA GLU A 145 2.64 21.20 8.07
C GLU A 145 1.50 21.46 7.07
N PRO A 146 1.76 21.79 5.79
CA PRO A 146 0.68 21.98 4.83
C PRO A 146 -0.14 20.70 4.59
N LEU A 147 0.51 19.53 4.54
CA LEU A 147 -0.21 18.25 4.42
C LEU A 147 -1.04 17.96 5.67
N LYS A 148 -0.47 18.17 6.86
CA LYS A 148 -1.20 17.98 8.13
C LYS A 148 -2.42 18.91 8.22
N ALA A 149 -2.28 20.16 7.80
CA ALA A 149 -3.38 21.13 7.76
C ALA A 149 -4.50 20.64 6.83
N ALA A 150 -4.17 20.19 5.62
CA ALA A 150 -5.13 19.65 4.67
C ALA A 150 -5.83 18.38 5.20
N LEU A 151 -5.09 17.47 5.81
CA LEU A 151 -5.67 16.27 6.43
C LEU A 151 -6.55 16.60 7.64
N LYS A 152 -6.16 17.60 8.44
CA LYS A 152 -6.99 18.08 9.55
C LYS A 152 -8.31 18.63 9.03
N GLU A 153 -8.27 19.47 8.02
CA GLU A 153 -9.47 20.08 7.42
C GLU A 153 -10.39 19.03 6.77
N ARG A 154 -9.84 18.09 6.00
CA ARG A 154 -10.62 17.12 5.23
C ARG A 154 -11.08 15.92 6.02
N VAL A 155 -10.32 15.49 7.05
CA VAL A 155 -10.54 14.23 7.75
C VAL A 155 -10.58 14.38 9.26
N TRP A 156 -9.47 14.83 9.89
CA TRP A 156 -9.28 14.63 11.33
C TRP A 156 -10.27 15.38 12.20
N GLN A 157 -10.66 16.62 11.81
CA GLN A 157 -11.62 17.40 12.57
C GLN A 157 -13.01 16.77 12.64
N TRP A 158 -13.31 15.85 11.74
CA TRP A 158 -14.63 15.22 11.65
C TRP A 158 -14.72 13.95 12.50
N GLY A 159 -13.61 13.25 12.71
CA GLY A 159 -13.60 11.98 13.45
C GLY A 159 -14.65 11.01 12.92
N SER A 160 -15.56 10.58 13.81
CA SER A 160 -16.69 9.71 13.47
C SER A 160 -18.03 10.45 13.34
N ILE A 161 -18.03 11.79 13.22
CA ILE A 161 -19.25 12.61 13.13
C ILE A 161 -19.91 12.50 11.74
N LYS A 162 -19.08 12.31 10.71
CA LYS A 162 -19.53 12.20 9.32
C LYS A 162 -19.53 10.73 8.88
N GLU A 163 -20.44 10.41 7.94
CA GLU A 163 -20.46 9.10 7.32
C GLU A 163 -19.16 8.78 6.60
N PRO A 164 -18.68 7.52 6.61
CA PRO A 164 -17.42 7.13 5.98
C PRO A 164 -17.30 7.55 4.53
N GLN A 165 -18.35 7.42 3.73
CA GLN A 165 -18.35 7.85 2.34
C GLN A 165 -18.08 9.35 2.21
N TRP A 166 -18.69 10.18 3.06
CA TRP A 166 -18.46 11.62 3.06
C TRP A 166 -16.99 11.95 3.38
N ILE A 167 -16.39 11.26 4.37
CA ILE A 167 -14.98 11.44 4.72
C ILE A 167 -14.08 11.08 3.53
N VAL A 168 -14.35 9.97 2.85
CA VAL A 168 -13.57 9.54 1.67
C VAL A 168 -13.70 10.57 0.54
N GLU A 169 -14.91 11.04 0.24
CA GLU A 169 -15.14 12.05 -0.79
C GLU A 169 -14.48 13.39 -0.44
N SER A 170 -14.49 13.80 0.83
CA SER A 170 -13.79 14.97 1.33
C SER A 170 -12.27 14.84 1.20
N LEU A 171 -11.72 13.67 1.55
CA LEU A 171 -10.30 13.37 1.44
C LEU A 171 -9.84 13.37 -0.01
N CYS A 172 -10.58 12.68 -0.87
CA CYS A 172 -10.23 12.45 -2.28
C CYS A 172 -10.58 13.61 -3.21
N GLY A 173 -11.24 14.66 -2.72
CA GLY A 173 -11.72 15.77 -3.53
C GLY A 173 -12.90 15.42 -4.46
N GLY A 174 -13.58 14.30 -4.19
CA GLY A 174 -14.71 13.80 -4.99
C GLY A 174 -14.95 12.31 -4.78
N LYS A 175 -15.76 11.72 -5.66
CA LYS A 175 -16.03 10.27 -5.61
C LYS A 175 -14.73 9.47 -5.75
N PHE A 176 -14.68 8.36 -5.04
CA PHE A 176 -13.54 7.45 -5.11
C PHE A 176 -13.39 6.86 -6.51
N ASP A 177 -12.17 6.94 -7.05
CA ASP A 177 -11.76 6.34 -8.31
C ASP A 177 -10.45 5.54 -8.11
N PRO A 178 -10.48 4.20 -8.20
CA PRO A 178 -9.30 3.37 -8.01
C PRO A 178 -8.22 3.56 -9.09
N HIS A 179 -8.53 4.19 -10.23
CA HIS A 179 -7.56 4.44 -11.29
C HIS A 179 -6.39 5.32 -10.82
N HIS A 180 -6.59 6.23 -9.87
CA HIS A 180 -5.50 7.00 -9.28
C HIS A 180 -4.41 6.10 -8.68
N PHE A 181 -4.80 5.02 -8.00
CA PHE A 181 -3.85 4.10 -7.42
C PHE A 181 -3.14 3.23 -8.48
N THR A 182 -3.88 2.73 -9.46
CA THR A 182 -3.29 1.91 -10.52
C THR A 182 -2.35 2.71 -11.42
N GLU A 183 -2.68 3.95 -11.76
CA GLU A 183 -1.80 4.83 -12.52
C GLU A 183 -0.57 5.27 -11.72
N TYR A 184 -0.72 5.49 -10.41
CA TYR A 184 0.42 5.73 -9.54
C TYR A 184 1.41 4.55 -9.56
N LEU A 185 0.93 3.33 -9.35
CA LEU A 185 1.77 2.13 -9.38
C LEU A 185 2.43 1.95 -10.76
N LYS A 186 1.65 2.06 -11.82
CA LYS A 186 2.14 1.95 -13.20
C LYS A 186 3.26 2.95 -13.48
N LYS A 187 3.06 4.22 -13.16
CA LYS A 187 4.07 5.27 -13.34
C LYS A 187 5.34 4.96 -12.56
N LYS A 188 5.20 4.65 -11.27
CA LYS A 188 6.34 4.36 -10.37
C LYS A 188 7.17 3.18 -10.88
N TYR A 189 6.52 2.07 -11.18
CA TYR A 189 7.23 0.84 -11.56
C TYR A 189 7.73 0.86 -13.01
N THR A 190 7.08 1.62 -13.90
CA THR A 190 7.63 1.93 -15.22
C THR A 190 8.94 2.72 -15.12
N GLU A 191 8.99 3.74 -14.25
CA GLU A 191 10.22 4.49 -13.97
C GLU A 191 11.30 3.61 -13.32
N LEU A 192 10.91 2.84 -12.28
CA LEU A 192 11.84 2.00 -11.51
C LEU A 192 12.55 0.95 -12.38
N TYR A 193 11.81 0.33 -13.31
CA TYR A 193 12.31 -0.78 -14.14
C TYR A 193 12.67 -0.35 -15.56
N ASN A 194 12.50 0.93 -15.93
CA ASN A 194 12.75 1.47 -17.28
C ASN A 194 11.95 0.74 -18.38
N LEU A 195 10.64 0.51 -18.15
CA LEU A 195 9.74 -0.18 -19.06
C LEU A 195 9.14 0.77 -20.11
#